data_d1533d9e439f70f4dbcad354656b51c2
#
_entry.id   d1533d9e439f70f4dbcad354656b51c2
#
_cell.length_a   1.000
_cell.length_b   1.000
_cell.length_c   1.000
_cell.angle_alpha   90.00
_cell.angle_beta   90.00
_cell.angle_gamma   90.00
#
_symmetry.space_group_name_H-M   'P 1'
#
loop_
_entity.id
_entity.type
_entity.pdbx_description
1 polymer ?
#
loop_
_entity_poly.entity_id
_entity_poly.type
_entity_poly.pdbx_seq_one_letter_code
_entity_poly.pdbx_strand_id
1 'polypeptide(L)'
;GVISSMPAIIAEELEVDPRAMVVELAPVHGDFQDPMQMTGGSSSIRTRWDVLRETGAKARTMLIEAAAARWGVPVDQCFARDGRIHLKDADRSASFGELADDAAKLPVPDEVSLKNPADYRYVGQPLRRLDSIAKSTGTAEFGLDVDVPHALTAVVLRNPHFGGPIDSFDAREAEQMPGVKNILQISSGIAVVADSYWHARKAAEKVTVEWNRGPLAGV
;
A
#
# COMPACT_ATOMS: atom_id res chain seq x y z
N GLY A 1 3.18 9.48 2.50
CA GLY A 1 1.99 10.21 2.32
C GLY A 1 0.82 9.59 1.59
N VAL A 2 1.01 8.69 0.60
CA VAL A 2 -0.10 8.20 -0.26
C VAL A 2 -1.22 7.53 0.53
N ILE A 3 -0.91 6.77 1.57
CA ILE A 3 -1.88 6.12 2.46
C ILE A 3 -2.87 7.13 3.11
N SER A 4 -2.48 8.39 3.23
CA SER A 4 -3.33 9.44 3.79
C SER A 4 -3.96 10.33 2.71
N SER A 5 -3.21 10.60 1.63
CA SER A 5 -3.64 11.58 0.61
C SER A 5 -4.62 10.98 -0.39
N MET A 6 -4.46 9.74 -0.81
CA MET A 6 -5.37 9.11 -1.79
C MET A 6 -6.78 8.91 -1.21
N PRO A 7 -6.94 8.39 0.02
CA PRO A 7 -8.27 8.33 0.64
C PRO A 7 -8.94 9.69 0.80
N ALA A 8 -8.17 10.75 1.08
CA ALA A 8 -8.73 12.09 1.21
C ALA A 8 -9.36 12.62 -0.08
N ILE A 9 -8.83 12.23 -1.26
CA ILE A 9 -9.39 12.61 -2.55
C ILE A 9 -10.75 11.91 -2.77
N ILE A 10 -10.83 10.62 -2.45
CA ILE A 10 -12.10 9.88 -2.51
C ILE A 10 -13.11 10.45 -1.51
N ALA A 11 -12.68 10.68 -0.28
CA ALA A 11 -13.49 11.19 0.81
C ALA A 11 -14.10 12.55 0.50
N GLU A 12 -13.34 13.43 -0.19
CA GLU A 12 -13.84 14.74 -0.64
C GLU A 12 -15.06 14.60 -1.52
N GLU A 13 -14.98 13.77 -2.56
CA GLU A 13 -16.09 13.57 -3.49
C GLU A 13 -17.24 12.75 -2.88
N LEU A 14 -16.90 11.82 -2.00
CA LEU A 14 -17.88 10.96 -1.32
C LEU A 14 -18.62 11.71 -0.17
N GLU A 15 -18.17 12.87 0.23
CA GLU A 15 -18.73 13.64 1.37
C GLU A 15 -18.60 12.88 2.71
N VAL A 16 -17.44 12.26 2.95
CA VAL A 16 -17.13 11.57 4.21
C VAL A 16 -15.86 12.14 4.82
N ASP A 17 -15.76 12.15 6.14
CA ASP A 17 -14.51 12.55 6.80
C ASP A 17 -13.38 11.57 6.46
N PRO A 18 -12.25 12.00 5.88
CA PRO A 18 -11.12 11.11 5.58
C PRO A 18 -10.63 10.30 6.78
N ARG A 19 -10.83 10.81 8.00
CA ARG A 19 -10.43 10.12 9.25
C ARG A 19 -11.33 8.92 9.59
N ALA A 20 -12.52 8.86 9.02
CA ALA A 20 -13.44 7.74 9.19
C ALA A 20 -13.20 6.60 8.17
N MET A 21 -12.33 6.81 7.19
CA MET A 21 -12.02 5.79 6.19
C MET A 21 -11.03 4.76 6.73
N VAL A 22 -11.35 3.49 6.54
CA VAL A 22 -10.41 2.39 6.75
C VAL A 22 -9.61 2.19 5.47
N VAL A 23 -8.29 2.19 5.60
CA VAL A 23 -7.37 2.09 4.46
C VAL A 23 -6.60 0.79 4.53
N GLU A 24 -6.81 -0.06 3.55
CA GLU A 24 -6.04 -1.30 3.37
C GLU A 24 -5.14 -1.20 2.15
N LEU A 25 -3.93 -1.74 2.27
CA LEU A 25 -3.03 -1.88 1.13
C LEU A 25 -3.45 -3.10 0.32
N ALA A 26 -3.67 -2.92 -0.97
CA ALA A 26 -4.01 -4.01 -1.86
C ALA A 26 -2.88 -5.06 -1.86
N PRO A 27 -3.21 -6.36 -1.85
CA PRO A 27 -2.22 -7.42 -2.03
C PRO A 27 -1.58 -7.34 -3.41
N VAL A 28 -0.43 -7.97 -3.57
CA VAL A 28 0.21 -8.11 -4.89
C VAL A 28 -0.64 -9.08 -5.74
N HIS A 29 -1.41 -8.54 -6.67
CA HIS A 29 -2.31 -9.31 -7.54
C HIS A 29 -2.44 -8.64 -8.91
N GLY A 30 -2.72 -9.45 -9.94
CA GLY A 30 -2.86 -8.97 -11.32
C GLY A 30 -3.88 -7.86 -11.50
N ASP A 31 -5.00 -7.91 -10.79
CA ASP A 31 -6.08 -6.91 -10.86
C ASP A 31 -5.67 -5.51 -10.40
N PHE A 32 -4.57 -5.40 -9.63
CA PHE A 32 -4.07 -4.14 -9.11
C PHE A 32 -2.81 -3.63 -9.82
N GLN A 33 -2.40 -4.25 -10.93
CA GLN A 33 -1.13 -3.94 -11.61
C GLN A 33 -1.23 -2.90 -12.72
N ASP A 34 -2.41 -2.41 -13.06
CA ASP A 34 -2.56 -1.37 -14.08
C ASP A 34 -2.65 0.04 -13.44
N PRO A 35 -1.74 0.96 -13.80
CA PRO A 35 -0.58 0.78 -14.66
C PRO A 35 0.59 0.05 -13.99
N MET A 36 0.75 0.10 -12.69
CA MET A 36 1.78 -0.60 -11.92
C MET A 36 1.53 -0.42 -10.43
N GLN A 37 1.58 -1.52 -9.68
CA GLN A 37 1.41 -1.50 -8.22
C GLN A 37 2.71 -1.09 -7.53
N MET A 38 3.07 0.19 -7.63
CA MET A 38 4.24 0.74 -6.96
C MET A 38 4.03 2.20 -6.56
N THR A 39 4.81 2.64 -5.59
CA THR A 39 4.91 4.04 -5.19
C THR A 39 6.27 4.57 -5.62
N GLY A 40 6.29 5.45 -6.62
CA GLY A 40 7.52 6.00 -7.16
C GLY A 40 7.27 7.18 -8.09
N GLY A 41 8.34 7.88 -8.49
CA GLY A 41 8.29 8.96 -9.47
C GLY A 41 7.39 10.15 -9.11
N SER A 42 6.99 10.31 -7.85
CA SER A 42 6.02 11.32 -7.40
C SER A 42 4.71 11.31 -8.21
N SER A 43 4.29 10.14 -8.66
CA SER A 43 3.18 9.98 -9.60
C SER A 43 1.85 9.66 -8.93
N SER A 44 1.83 9.04 -7.75
CA SER A 44 0.62 8.46 -7.14
C SER A 44 -0.59 9.42 -7.08
N ILE A 45 -0.39 10.67 -6.67
CA ILE A 45 -1.48 11.65 -6.64
C ILE A 45 -1.77 12.19 -8.04
N ARG A 46 -0.73 12.59 -8.76
CA ARG A 46 -0.88 13.24 -10.07
C ARG A 46 -1.60 12.36 -11.10
N THR A 47 -1.28 11.06 -11.14
CA THR A 47 -1.86 10.13 -12.13
C THR A 47 -3.18 9.51 -11.69
N ARG A 48 -3.54 9.62 -10.40
CA ARG A 48 -4.76 9.03 -9.85
C ARG A 48 -5.80 10.07 -9.43
N TRP A 49 -5.49 11.34 -9.58
CA TRP A 49 -6.35 12.44 -9.14
C TRP A 49 -7.78 12.32 -9.68
N ASP A 50 -7.93 12.23 -11.00
CA ASP A 50 -9.24 12.19 -11.64
C ASP A 50 -9.98 10.87 -11.33
N VAL A 51 -9.29 9.73 -11.46
CA VAL A 51 -9.86 8.41 -11.16
C VAL A 51 -10.38 8.30 -9.72
N LEU A 52 -9.63 8.81 -8.74
CA LEU A 52 -10.04 8.78 -7.33
C LEU A 52 -11.24 9.70 -7.07
N ARG A 53 -11.27 10.87 -7.70
CA ARG A 53 -12.42 11.77 -7.64
C ARG A 53 -13.66 11.15 -8.26
N GLU A 54 -13.54 10.63 -9.47
CA GLU A 54 -14.64 9.94 -10.15
C GLU A 54 -15.18 8.76 -9.33
N THR A 55 -14.29 7.96 -8.73
CA THR A 55 -14.68 6.84 -7.87
C THR A 55 -15.53 7.32 -6.68
N GLY A 56 -15.08 8.37 -5.98
CA GLY A 56 -15.84 8.96 -4.87
C GLY A 56 -17.18 9.54 -5.32
N ALA A 57 -17.20 10.24 -6.45
CA ALA A 57 -18.41 10.84 -7.01
C ALA A 57 -19.42 9.78 -7.50
N LYS A 58 -18.96 8.69 -8.14
CA LYS A 58 -19.80 7.56 -8.55
C LYS A 58 -20.48 6.91 -7.34
N ALA A 59 -19.72 6.60 -6.30
CA ALA A 59 -20.27 6.05 -5.06
C ALA A 59 -21.28 7.01 -4.41
N ARG A 60 -20.98 8.31 -4.34
CA ARG A 60 -21.93 9.32 -3.84
C ARG A 60 -23.23 9.33 -4.64
N THR A 61 -23.16 9.32 -5.97
CA THR A 61 -24.32 9.32 -6.86
C THR A 61 -25.21 8.10 -6.60
N MET A 62 -24.61 6.92 -6.58
CA MET A 62 -25.37 5.66 -6.32
C MET A 62 -26.05 5.68 -4.94
N LEU A 63 -25.39 6.20 -3.90
CA LEU A 63 -25.97 6.32 -2.57
C LEU A 63 -27.13 7.32 -2.53
N ILE A 64 -27.03 8.43 -3.25
CA ILE A 64 -28.13 9.43 -3.39
C ILE A 64 -29.31 8.79 -4.12
N GLU A 65 -29.08 8.11 -5.20
CA GLU A 65 -30.13 7.40 -5.97
C GLU A 65 -30.84 6.32 -5.14
N ALA A 66 -30.05 5.53 -4.38
CA ALA A 66 -30.61 4.52 -3.48
C ALA A 66 -31.50 5.16 -2.39
N ALA A 67 -31.09 6.27 -1.81
CA ALA A 67 -31.88 6.99 -0.81
C ALA A 67 -33.17 7.57 -1.43
N ALA A 68 -33.05 8.19 -2.60
CA ALA A 68 -34.19 8.77 -3.32
C ALA A 68 -35.24 7.70 -3.66
N ALA A 69 -34.79 6.56 -4.16
CA ALA A 69 -35.65 5.40 -4.45
C ALA A 69 -36.33 4.86 -3.17
N ARG A 70 -35.58 4.68 -2.09
CA ARG A 70 -36.08 4.21 -0.79
C ARG A 70 -37.11 5.16 -0.18
N TRP A 71 -36.97 6.44 -0.41
CA TRP A 71 -37.88 7.46 0.13
C TRP A 71 -39.02 7.86 -0.80
N GLY A 72 -38.97 7.43 -2.06
CA GLY A 72 -39.96 7.78 -3.08
C GLY A 72 -39.96 9.24 -3.46
N VAL A 73 -38.77 9.85 -3.51
CA VAL A 73 -38.57 11.27 -3.83
C VAL A 73 -37.65 11.45 -5.05
N PRO A 74 -37.71 12.59 -5.74
CA PRO A 74 -36.76 12.96 -6.77
C PRO A 74 -35.31 12.97 -6.24
N VAL A 75 -34.34 12.58 -7.08
CA VAL A 75 -32.89 12.49 -6.72
C VAL A 75 -32.34 13.87 -6.31
N ASP A 76 -32.77 14.94 -6.96
CA ASP A 76 -32.38 16.32 -6.70
C ASP A 76 -32.83 16.85 -5.33
N GLN A 77 -33.73 16.15 -4.65
CA GLN A 77 -34.11 16.46 -3.27
C GLN A 77 -33.20 15.80 -2.24
N CYS A 78 -32.26 14.95 -2.67
CA CYS A 78 -31.31 14.29 -1.80
C CYS A 78 -29.91 14.88 -1.97
N PHE A 79 -29.14 14.92 -0.88
CA PHE A 79 -27.73 15.31 -0.92
C PHE A 79 -26.90 14.52 0.09
N ALA A 80 -25.63 14.30 -0.24
CA ALA A 80 -24.69 13.65 0.65
C ALA A 80 -23.98 14.67 1.55
N ARG A 81 -23.82 14.34 2.82
CA ARG A 81 -22.99 15.08 3.76
C ARG A 81 -22.59 14.23 4.96
N ASP A 82 -21.33 14.30 5.36
CA ASP A 82 -20.80 13.69 6.57
C ASP A 82 -21.13 12.18 6.69
N GLY A 83 -21.01 11.43 5.58
CA GLY A 83 -21.26 9.99 5.54
C GLY A 83 -22.75 9.59 5.56
N ARG A 84 -23.62 10.51 5.30
CA ARG A 84 -25.07 10.31 5.26
C ARG A 84 -25.69 10.95 4.01
N ILE A 85 -26.83 10.42 3.58
CA ILE A 85 -27.70 11.08 2.63
C ILE A 85 -28.83 11.76 3.42
N HIS A 86 -29.09 12.99 3.06
CA HIS A 86 -30.12 13.83 3.67
C HIS A 86 -31.19 14.18 2.65
N LEU A 87 -32.42 14.28 3.09
CA LEU A 87 -33.51 14.85 2.33
C LEU A 87 -33.57 16.35 2.60
N LYS A 88 -33.66 17.18 1.53
CA LYS A 88 -33.83 18.63 1.64
C LYS A 88 -35.11 18.95 2.35
N ASP A 89 -35.10 20.00 3.15
CA ASP A 89 -36.26 20.56 3.85
C ASP A 89 -37.01 19.56 4.76
N ALA A 90 -36.33 18.47 5.17
CA ALA A 90 -36.88 17.46 6.09
C ALA A 90 -35.80 16.92 7.05
N ASP A 91 -36.20 16.58 8.26
CA ASP A 91 -35.36 15.90 9.23
C ASP A 91 -35.32 14.38 8.93
N ARG A 92 -34.85 14.03 7.74
CA ARG A 92 -34.70 12.63 7.30
C ARG A 92 -33.34 12.41 6.71
N SER A 93 -32.65 11.40 7.23
CA SER A 93 -31.34 10.98 6.68
C SER A 93 -31.13 9.49 6.84
N ALA A 94 -30.22 8.92 6.06
CA ALA A 94 -29.71 7.56 6.19
C ALA A 94 -28.19 7.55 6.05
N SER A 95 -27.52 6.71 6.81
CA SER A 95 -26.07 6.53 6.68
C SER A 95 -25.73 5.79 5.39
N PHE A 96 -24.50 5.95 4.91
CA PHE A 96 -24.01 5.20 3.76
C PHE A 96 -24.09 3.69 3.97
N GLY A 97 -23.80 3.21 5.20
CA GLY A 97 -23.94 1.79 5.52
C GLY A 97 -25.36 1.25 5.39
N GLU A 98 -26.38 2.05 5.79
CA GLU A 98 -27.79 1.66 5.62
C GLU A 98 -28.26 1.63 4.16
N LEU A 99 -27.54 2.31 3.27
CA LEU A 99 -27.87 2.41 1.84
C LEU A 99 -26.98 1.53 0.96
N ALA A 100 -25.89 0.98 1.48
CA ALA A 100 -24.87 0.30 0.71
C ALA A 100 -25.44 -0.87 -0.13
N ASP A 101 -26.27 -1.73 0.47
CA ASP A 101 -26.88 -2.88 -0.21
C ASP A 101 -27.86 -2.47 -1.32
N ASP A 102 -28.55 -1.35 -1.16
CA ASP A 102 -29.44 -0.84 -2.18
C ASP A 102 -28.66 -0.15 -3.31
N ALA A 103 -27.63 0.61 -2.95
CA ALA A 103 -26.75 1.25 -3.91
C ALA A 103 -26.00 0.23 -4.76
N ALA A 104 -25.54 -0.89 -4.17
CA ALA A 104 -24.81 -1.96 -4.86
C ALA A 104 -25.66 -2.67 -5.97
N LYS A 105 -26.96 -2.51 -5.94
CA LYS A 105 -27.87 -3.06 -6.97
C LYS A 105 -28.04 -2.12 -8.19
N LEU A 106 -27.62 -0.88 -8.06
CA LEU A 106 -27.71 0.12 -9.11
C LEU A 106 -26.56 -0.03 -10.11
N PRO A 107 -26.75 0.32 -11.38
CA PRO A 107 -25.65 0.37 -12.34
C PRO A 107 -24.67 1.48 -11.93
N VAL A 108 -23.38 1.21 -12.12
CA VAL A 108 -22.35 2.25 -11.90
C VAL A 108 -22.49 3.30 -13.01
N PRO A 109 -22.65 4.58 -12.68
CA PRO A 109 -22.80 5.62 -13.70
C PRO A 109 -21.51 5.80 -14.52
N ASP A 110 -21.64 5.94 -15.82
CA ASP A 110 -20.51 6.20 -16.72
C ASP A 110 -19.91 7.58 -16.45
N GLU A 111 -20.77 8.60 -16.33
CA GLU A 111 -20.39 9.99 -16.08
C GLU A 111 -20.94 10.49 -14.75
N VAL A 112 -20.17 11.31 -14.06
CA VAL A 112 -20.55 11.92 -12.79
C VAL A 112 -20.10 13.38 -12.70
N SER A 113 -20.86 14.18 -11.95
CA SER A 113 -20.46 15.55 -11.62
C SER A 113 -19.49 15.56 -10.46
N LEU A 114 -18.30 16.10 -10.69
CA LEU A 114 -17.30 16.33 -9.66
C LEU A 114 -17.58 17.65 -8.91
N LYS A 115 -17.16 17.72 -7.65
CA LYS A 115 -17.23 18.94 -6.85
C LYS A 115 -16.38 20.06 -7.46
N ASN A 116 -16.85 21.27 -7.35
CA ASN A 116 -16.03 22.44 -7.67
C ASN A 116 -14.93 22.58 -6.61
N PRO A 117 -13.69 22.94 -6.98
CA PRO A 117 -12.62 23.20 -6.02
C PRO A 117 -12.99 24.24 -4.93
N ALA A 118 -13.88 25.17 -5.21
CA ALA A 118 -14.38 26.13 -4.22
C ALA A 118 -15.23 25.48 -3.10
N ASP A 119 -15.76 24.27 -3.36
CA ASP A 119 -16.62 23.54 -2.43
C ASP A 119 -15.86 22.45 -1.66
N TYR A 120 -14.53 22.38 -1.80
CA TYR A 120 -13.71 21.41 -1.09
C TYR A 120 -13.71 21.66 0.42
N ARG A 121 -13.88 20.58 1.16
CA ARG A 121 -13.91 20.59 2.63
C ARG A 121 -12.66 20.01 3.25
N TYR A 122 -12.03 19.06 2.60
CA TYR A 122 -10.89 18.30 3.10
C TYR A 122 -9.64 18.51 2.27
N VAL A 123 -9.76 18.52 0.95
CA VAL A 123 -8.63 18.79 0.05
C VAL A 123 -8.16 20.22 0.23
N GLY A 124 -6.86 20.41 0.43
CA GLY A 124 -6.26 21.72 0.75
C GLY A 124 -6.28 22.08 2.23
N GLN A 125 -6.87 21.25 3.10
CA GLN A 125 -6.85 21.44 4.54
C GLN A 125 -5.70 20.68 5.21
N PRO A 126 -5.21 21.11 6.38
CA PRO A 126 -4.14 20.42 7.12
C PRO A 126 -4.67 19.13 7.74
N LEU A 127 -4.63 18.05 6.98
CA LEU A 127 -4.97 16.71 7.47
C LEU A 127 -3.75 16.03 8.09
N ARG A 128 -3.92 15.46 9.28
CA ARG A 128 -2.88 14.62 9.89
C ARG A 128 -2.72 13.32 9.09
N ARG A 129 -1.49 12.88 8.93
CA ARG A 129 -1.22 11.57 8.31
C ARG A 129 -1.73 10.45 9.21
N LEU A 130 -2.34 9.43 8.60
CA LEU A 130 -2.89 8.26 9.30
C LEU A 130 -1.80 7.46 10.03
N ASP A 131 -0.59 7.42 9.48
CA ASP A 131 0.55 6.64 9.95
C ASP A 131 1.49 7.41 10.92
N SER A 132 1.20 8.67 11.24
CA SER A 132 2.11 9.49 12.05
C SER A 132 2.30 8.95 13.45
N ILE A 133 1.23 8.52 14.11
CA ILE A 133 1.30 8.03 15.50
C ILE A 133 2.16 6.76 15.55
N ALA A 134 1.84 5.77 14.73
CA ALA A 134 2.58 4.50 14.72
C ALA A 134 4.07 4.72 14.43
N LYS A 135 4.40 5.60 13.48
CA LYS A 135 5.80 5.91 13.13
C LYS A 135 6.55 6.71 14.18
N SER A 136 5.86 7.56 14.95
CA SER A 136 6.50 8.37 15.99
C SER A 136 6.62 7.68 17.35
N THR A 137 5.81 6.64 17.57
CA THR A 137 5.82 5.85 18.82
C THR A 137 6.55 4.51 18.71
N GLY A 138 7.07 4.17 17.52
CA GLY A 138 7.78 2.91 17.29
C GLY A 138 6.87 1.70 17.16
N THR A 139 5.56 1.89 16.94
CA THR A 139 4.59 0.79 16.76
C THR A 139 4.28 0.49 15.29
N ALA A 140 4.89 1.21 14.35
CA ALA A 140 4.77 0.91 12.92
C ALA A 140 5.61 -0.33 12.58
N GLU A 141 4.98 -1.29 11.92
CA GLU A 141 5.67 -2.47 11.40
C GLU A 141 6.19 -2.20 9.98
N PHE A 142 7.45 -2.54 9.75
CA PHE A 142 8.10 -2.50 8.46
C PHE A 142 8.52 -3.90 8.05
N GLY A 143 8.91 -4.10 6.79
CA GLY A 143 9.31 -5.42 6.30
C GLY A 143 10.44 -6.09 7.11
N LEU A 144 11.28 -5.29 7.79
CA LEU A 144 12.34 -5.79 8.67
C LEU A 144 11.80 -6.28 10.03
N ASP A 145 10.63 -5.82 10.44
CA ASP A 145 10.01 -6.13 11.74
C ASP A 145 9.07 -7.35 11.64
N VAL A 146 8.81 -7.83 10.41
CA VAL A 146 7.92 -8.97 10.18
C VAL A 146 8.53 -10.24 10.76
N ASP A 147 7.90 -10.81 11.77
CA ASP A 147 8.26 -12.10 12.34
C ASP A 147 7.54 -13.23 11.59
N VAL A 148 8.32 -14.06 10.90
CA VAL A 148 7.81 -15.26 10.21
C VAL A 148 8.18 -16.47 11.06
N PRO A 149 7.21 -17.19 11.63
CA PRO A 149 7.49 -18.36 12.46
C PRO A 149 8.42 -19.37 11.76
N HIS A 150 9.45 -19.80 12.48
CA HIS A 150 10.46 -20.75 11.98
C HIS A 150 11.33 -20.26 10.80
N ALA A 151 11.24 -18.99 10.43
CA ALA A 151 12.15 -18.45 9.42
C ALA A 151 13.60 -18.44 9.91
N LEU A 152 14.51 -18.76 9.00
CA LEU A 152 15.94 -18.59 9.21
C LEU A 152 16.40 -17.28 8.57
N THR A 153 17.50 -16.74 9.08
CA THR A 153 18.10 -15.52 8.52
C THR A 153 19.26 -15.90 7.61
N ALA A 154 19.31 -15.30 6.43
CA ALA A 154 20.43 -15.45 5.51
C ALA A 154 21.20 -14.13 5.34
N VAL A 155 22.52 -14.17 5.44
CA VAL A 155 23.42 -13.11 4.99
C VAL A 155 24.04 -13.54 3.66
N VAL A 156 23.97 -12.67 2.66
CA VAL A 156 24.47 -12.97 1.32
C VAL A 156 25.76 -12.22 1.05
N LEU A 157 26.83 -12.98 0.82
CA LEU A 157 28.09 -12.46 0.30
C LEU A 157 27.98 -12.34 -1.23
N ARG A 158 28.11 -11.12 -1.73
CA ARG A 158 28.00 -10.83 -3.16
C ARG A 158 29.35 -10.53 -3.77
N ASN A 159 29.51 -10.87 -5.05
CA ASN A 159 30.70 -10.49 -5.80
C ASN A 159 30.83 -8.96 -5.82
N PRO A 160 31.99 -8.40 -5.42
CA PRO A 160 32.24 -6.97 -5.52
C PRO A 160 32.32 -6.47 -6.96
N HIS A 161 32.55 -7.37 -7.94
CA HIS A 161 32.54 -7.03 -9.34
C HIS A 161 31.17 -7.39 -9.95
N PHE A 162 30.49 -6.38 -10.45
CA PHE A 162 29.13 -6.53 -10.99
C PHE A 162 29.09 -7.55 -12.15
N GLY A 163 28.19 -8.53 -12.03
CA GLY A 163 28.01 -9.59 -13.03
C GLY A 163 29.11 -10.68 -13.04
N GLY A 164 30.09 -10.63 -12.13
CA GLY A 164 31.11 -11.65 -11.99
C GLY A 164 30.57 -12.91 -11.31
N PRO A 165 30.89 -14.11 -11.81
CA PRO A 165 30.56 -15.37 -11.15
C PRO A 165 31.46 -15.65 -9.93
N ILE A 166 31.19 -16.75 -9.25
CA ILE A 166 32.02 -17.32 -8.18
C ILE A 166 32.87 -18.40 -8.82
N ASP A 167 34.18 -18.37 -8.61
CA ASP A 167 35.09 -19.45 -9.05
C ASP A 167 35.11 -20.57 -8.00
N SER A 168 35.28 -20.23 -6.73
CA SER A 168 35.25 -21.19 -5.62
C SER A 168 34.97 -20.49 -4.29
N PHE A 169 34.64 -21.29 -3.26
CA PHE A 169 34.56 -20.78 -1.89
C PHE A 169 34.94 -21.85 -0.88
N ASP A 170 35.44 -21.42 0.28
CA ASP A 170 35.68 -22.24 1.46
C ASP A 170 34.86 -21.73 2.63
N ALA A 171 33.99 -22.59 3.17
CA ALA A 171 33.11 -22.31 4.29
C ALA A 171 33.34 -23.19 5.51
N ARG A 172 34.39 -24.04 5.54
CA ARG A 172 34.62 -25.08 6.56
C ARG A 172 34.66 -24.52 7.98
N GLU A 173 35.27 -23.33 8.19
CA GLU A 173 35.29 -22.67 9.49
C GLU A 173 33.89 -22.13 9.84
N ALA A 174 33.21 -21.52 8.89
CA ALA A 174 31.88 -20.92 9.06
C ALA A 174 30.80 -21.97 9.38
N GLU A 175 30.86 -23.15 8.77
CA GLU A 175 29.93 -24.26 8.99
C GLU A 175 29.94 -24.80 10.43
N GLN A 176 31.05 -24.64 11.14
CA GLN A 176 31.22 -25.09 12.52
C GLN A 176 30.76 -24.00 13.54
N MET A 177 30.36 -22.82 13.09
CA MET A 177 30.01 -21.73 13.99
C MET A 177 28.63 -21.92 14.61
N PRO A 178 28.42 -21.44 15.84
CA PRO A 178 27.13 -21.53 16.52
C PRO A 178 25.99 -20.92 15.70
N GLY A 179 24.86 -21.62 15.66
CA GLY A 179 23.64 -21.13 15.00
C GLY A 179 23.59 -21.30 13.49
N VAL A 180 24.69 -21.62 12.83
CA VAL A 180 24.72 -21.85 11.37
C VAL A 180 23.91 -23.09 11.02
N LYS A 181 23.10 -23.02 10.00
CA LYS A 181 22.25 -24.09 9.50
C LYS A 181 22.66 -24.57 8.11
N ASN A 182 23.08 -23.66 7.25
CA ASN A 182 23.52 -24.00 5.90
C ASN A 182 24.37 -22.88 5.28
N ILE A 183 25.28 -23.24 4.41
CA ILE A 183 26.04 -22.31 3.56
C ILE A 183 25.95 -22.82 2.13
N LEU A 184 25.45 -22.05 1.22
CA LEU A 184 25.20 -22.48 -0.14
C LEU A 184 25.45 -21.37 -1.18
N GLN A 185 25.91 -21.80 -2.33
CA GLN A 185 25.99 -20.92 -3.48
C GLN A 185 24.61 -20.68 -4.07
N ILE A 186 24.31 -19.42 -4.36
CA ILE A 186 23.11 -18.97 -5.05
C ILE A 186 23.51 -18.20 -6.31
N SER A 187 22.57 -17.90 -7.18
CA SER A 187 22.84 -17.18 -8.44
C SER A 187 23.52 -15.81 -8.25
N SER A 188 23.38 -15.19 -7.07
CA SER A 188 23.90 -13.85 -6.80
C SER A 188 25.02 -13.80 -5.75
N GLY A 189 25.53 -14.95 -5.28
CA GLY A 189 26.58 -14.98 -4.26
C GLY A 189 26.57 -16.25 -3.41
N ILE A 190 27.09 -16.14 -2.19
CA ILE A 190 27.06 -17.20 -1.17
C ILE A 190 26.05 -16.78 -0.08
N ALA A 191 25.06 -17.62 0.18
CA ALA A 191 24.11 -17.43 1.27
C ALA A 191 24.58 -18.19 2.52
N VAL A 192 24.78 -17.48 3.61
CA VAL A 192 25.07 -18.03 4.94
C VAL A 192 23.79 -17.98 5.75
N VAL A 193 23.21 -19.13 6.06
CA VAL A 193 21.91 -19.27 6.72
C VAL A 193 22.12 -19.68 8.17
N ALA A 194 21.51 -18.95 9.10
CA ALA A 194 21.59 -19.22 10.52
C ALA A 194 20.25 -18.92 11.24
N ASP A 195 20.19 -19.28 12.52
CA ASP A 195 19.04 -19.03 13.40
C ASP A 195 18.85 -17.55 13.75
N SER A 196 19.86 -16.72 13.52
CA SER A 196 19.80 -15.28 13.76
C SER A 196 20.69 -14.51 12.78
N TYR A 197 20.39 -13.21 12.58
CA TYR A 197 21.24 -12.32 11.78
C TYR A 197 22.68 -12.25 12.31
N TRP A 198 22.84 -12.21 13.62
CA TRP A 198 24.18 -12.12 14.23
C TRP A 198 25.04 -13.35 13.93
N HIS A 199 24.47 -14.56 14.08
CA HIS A 199 25.16 -15.79 13.74
C HIS A 199 25.49 -15.87 12.24
N ALA A 200 24.52 -15.57 11.37
CA ALA A 200 24.76 -15.53 9.93
C ALA A 200 25.85 -14.53 9.53
N ARG A 201 25.83 -13.33 10.13
CA ARG A 201 26.81 -12.27 9.88
C ARG A 201 28.22 -12.68 10.31
N LYS A 202 28.37 -13.22 11.53
CA LYS A 202 29.64 -13.67 12.05
C LYS A 202 30.24 -14.84 11.26
N ALA A 203 29.39 -15.77 10.86
CA ALA A 203 29.81 -16.89 10.00
C ALA A 203 30.21 -16.41 8.60
N ALA A 204 29.50 -15.43 8.04
CA ALA A 204 29.83 -14.85 6.74
C ALA A 204 31.25 -14.22 6.71
N GLU A 205 31.72 -13.69 7.84
CA GLU A 205 33.09 -13.14 7.98
C GLU A 205 34.18 -14.23 7.90
N LYS A 206 33.79 -15.50 8.02
CA LYS A 206 34.66 -16.68 7.98
C LYS A 206 34.61 -17.45 6.66
N VAL A 207 33.77 -17.04 5.75
CA VAL A 207 33.71 -17.62 4.40
C VAL A 207 34.73 -16.91 3.51
N THR A 208 35.63 -17.69 2.91
CA THR A 208 36.55 -17.18 1.90
C THR A 208 35.98 -17.47 0.51
N VAL A 209 35.99 -16.49 -0.36
CA VAL A 209 35.42 -16.63 -1.72
C VAL A 209 36.40 -16.12 -2.77
N GLU A 210 36.66 -16.95 -3.76
CA GLU A 210 37.38 -16.56 -4.96
C GLU A 210 36.41 -16.02 -5.99
N TRP A 211 36.48 -14.70 -6.12
CA TRP A 211 35.58 -13.96 -7.01
C TRP A 211 36.17 -13.78 -8.40
N ASN A 212 35.44 -14.23 -9.41
CA ASN A 212 35.78 -13.88 -10.79
C ASN A 212 35.35 -12.43 -11.07
N ARG A 213 36.20 -11.67 -11.75
CA ARG A 213 35.90 -10.27 -12.09
C ARG A 213 34.81 -10.12 -13.17
N GLY A 214 34.52 -11.22 -13.90
CA GLY A 214 33.47 -11.24 -14.90
C GLY A 214 33.74 -10.37 -16.14
N PRO A 215 32.71 -10.13 -16.95
CA PRO A 215 32.83 -9.42 -18.23
C PRO A 215 33.16 -7.93 -18.09
N LEU A 216 32.97 -7.36 -16.91
CA LEU A 216 33.23 -5.92 -16.63
C LEU A 216 34.57 -5.70 -15.93
N ALA A 217 35.49 -6.66 -15.97
CA ALA A 217 36.79 -6.63 -15.28
C ALA A 217 37.72 -5.47 -15.69
N GLY A 218 37.44 -4.77 -16.73
CA GLY A 218 38.24 -3.66 -17.27
C GLY A 218 37.54 -2.31 -17.31
N VAL A 219 36.36 -2.20 -16.68
CA VAL A 219 35.57 -0.96 -16.66
C VAL A 219 35.82 -0.20 -15.38
#